data_dae55b38d79a2b36e7b1ac88eaa54232
#
_entry.id   dae55b38d79a2b36e7b1ac88eaa54232
#
_cell.length_a   1.000
_cell.length_b   1.000
_cell.length_c   1.000
_cell.angle_alpha   90.00
_cell.angle_beta   90.00
_cell.angle_gamma   90.00
#
_symmetry.space_group_name_H-M   'P 1'
#
loop_
_entity.id
_entity.type
_entity.pdbx_description
1 polymer ?
#
loop_
_entity_poly.entity_id
_entity_poly.type
_entity_poly.pdbx_seq_one_letter_code
_entity_poly.pdbx_strand_id
1 'polypeptide(L)'
;MRETVKIMRYPVTLTPAPEGGYVVSFVDIPEALTQGETVAEAIEAAKDALLTAFDFYFEDNELIPLPSPLNKNDHFIEVPLSVASKVLLLNAFLQSDITQQELARRIGKPRQEITRLFDLHHATKIDAVQLAAKALGKELSLVMV
;
A
#
# COMPACT_ATOMS: atom_id res chain seq x y z
N MET A 1 -22.27 4.80 6.94
CA MET A 1 -21.96 4.80 5.50
C MET A 1 -20.56 4.23 5.29
N ARG A 2 -20.44 3.24 4.45
CA ARG A 2 -19.13 2.63 4.19
C ARG A 2 -18.37 3.45 3.16
N GLU A 3 -17.13 3.80 3.49
CA GLU A 3 -16.26 4.40 2.50
C GLU A 3 -15.81 3.29 1.53
N THR A 4 -16.09 3.50 0.26
CA THR A 4 -15.59 2.62 -0.78
C THR A 4 -14.28 3.21 -1.27
N VAL A 5 -13.17 2.57 -0.92
CA VAL A 5 -11.87 2.95 -1.49
C VAL A 5 -11.81 2.31 -2.87
N LYS A 6 -11.92 3.13 -3.90
CA LYS A 6 -11.66 2.71 -5.27
C LYS A 6 -10.17 2.40 -5.40
N ILE A 7 -9.74 1.89 -6.56
CA ILE A 7 -8.35 1.55 -6.85
C ILE A 7 -7.38 2.56 -6.21
N MET A 8 -6.37 2.08 -5.49
CA MET A 8 -5.37 2.94 -4.85
C MET A 8 -4.46 3.57 -5.88
N ARG A 9 -4.66 4.86 -6.14
CA ARG A 9 -3.85 5.67 -7.04
C ARG A 9 -3.25 6.82 -6.25
N TYR A 10 -1.93 6.75 -6.07
CA TYR A 10 -1.20 7.79 -5.32
C TYR A 10 -0.75 8.88 -6.26
N PRO A 11 -1.17 10.14 -6.02
CA PRO A 11 -0.66 11.27 -6.78
C PRO A 11 0.86 11.37 -6.69
N VAL A 12 1.51 11.60 -7.81
CA VAL A 12 2.96 11.77 -7.87
C VAL A 12 3.30 13.09 -8.54
N THR A 13 4.27 13.82 -7.99
CA THR A 13 4.71 15.08 -8.51
C THR A 13 6.06 14.91 -9.20
N LEU A 14 6.15 15.37 -10.45
CA LEU A 14 7.37 15.39 -11.23
C LEU A 14 7.82 16.85 -11.33
N THR A 15 8.93 17.17 -10.68
CA THR A 15 9.48 18.54 -10.67
C THR A 15 10.72 18.59 -11.55
N PRO A 16 10.73 19.41 -12.62
CA PRO A 16 11.92 19.53 -13.47
C PRO A 16 13.14 19.97 -12.65
N ALA A 17 14.26 19.27 -12.83
CA ALA A 17 15.52 19.61 -12.17
C ALA A 17 16.35 20.56 -13.04
N PRO A 18 17.13 21.48 -12.42
CA PRO A 18 17.95 22.44 -13.19
C PRO A 18 18.96 21.76 -14.13
N GLU A 19 19.49 20.61 -13.74
CA GLU A 19 20.47 19.85 -14.52
C GLU A 19 19.82 18.97 -15.59
N GLY A 20 18.49 18.97 -15.70
CA GLY A 20 17.71 18.06 -16.55
C GLY A 20 17.09 16.93 -15.76
N GLY A 21 16.12 16.25 -16.38
CA GLY A 21 15.37 15.21 -15.71
C GLY A 21 14.35 15.76 -14.70
N TYR A 22 13.84 14.87 -13.88
CA TYR A 22 12.75 15.15 -12.93
C TYR A 22 13.05 14.59 -11.55
N VAL A 23 12.77 15.39 -10.53
CA VAL A 23 12.68 14.92 -9.14
C VAL A 23 11.27 14.44 -8.91
N VAL A 24 11.11 13.28 -8.29
CA VAL A 24 9.83 12.61 -8.07
C VAL A 24 9.51 12.62 -6.59
N SER A 25 8.31 13.04 -6.24
CA SER A 25 7.83 13.03 -4.85
C SER A 25 6.35 12.63 -4.77
N PHE A 26 5.96 12.15 -3.59
CA PHE A 26 4.56 11.80 -3.28
C PHE A 26 4.10 12.63 -2.09
N VAL A 27 2.97 13.32 -2.23
CA VAL A 27 2.41 14.12 -1.14
C VAL A 27 1.98 13.23 0.04
N ASP A 28 1.48 12.04 -0.24
CA ASP A 28 0.97 11.14 0.79
C ASP A 28 2.05 10.30 1.45
N ILE A 29 3.15 10.03 0.74
CA ILE A 29 4.26 9.19 1.20
C ILE A 29 5.57 9.99 1.04
N PRO A 30 5.87 10.89 1.99
CA PRO A 30 7.04 11.79 1.85
C PRO A 30 8.39 11.06 1.74
N GLU A 31 8.48 9.83 2.24
CA GLU A 31 9.70 9.02 2.20
C GLU A 31 10.01 8.52 0.78
N ALA A 32 9.01 8.47 -0.10
CA ALA A 32 9.18 7.98 -1.45
C ALA A 32 9.71 9.09 -2.35
N LEU A 33 11.03 9.27 -2.37
CA LEU A 33 11.73 10.23 -3.20
C LEU A 33 12.61 9.51 -4.19
N THR A 34 12.59 9.98 -5.45
CA THR A 34 13.43 9.42 -6.50
C THR A 34 13.61 10.43 -7.63
N GLN A 35 14.15 9.99 -8.76
CA GLN A 35 14.38 10.83 -9.93
C GLN A 35 14.39 9.99 -11.19
N GLY A 36 14.26 10.64 -12.34
CA GLY A 36 14.35 10.02 -13.65
C GLY A 36 14.70 11.06 -14.71
N GLU A 37 15.35 10.61 -15.78
CA GLU A 37 15.78 11.51 -16.87
C GLU A 37 14.62 11.94 -17.76
N THR A 38 13.63 11.06 -17.94
CA THR A 38 12.43 11.31 -18.73
C THR A 38 11.19 11.10 -17.86
N VAL A 39 10.04 11.55 -18.36
CA VAL A 39 8.77 11.30 -17.66
C VAL A 39 8.54 9.80 -17.48
N ALA A 40 8.79 9.00 -18.52
CA ALA A 40 8.59 7.55 -18.45
C ALA A 40 9.50 6.91 -17.41
N GLU A 41 10.79 7.27 -17.39
CA GLU A 41 11.73 6.77 -16.39
C GLU A 41 11.36 7.23 -14.97
N ALA A 42 10.91 8.48 -14.83
CA ALA A 42 10.49 9.02 -13.55
C ALA A 42 9.29 8.27 -12.99
N ILE A 43 8.31 7.91 -13.84
CA ILE A 43 7.13 7.13 -13.42
C ILE A 43 7.54 5.71 -12.99
N GLU A 44 8.44 5.04 -13.74
CA GLU A 44 8.93 3.73 -13.33
C GLU A 44 9.71 3.78 -12.01
N ALA A 45 10.56 4.80 -11.84
CA ALA A 45 11.28 5.02 -10.58
C ALA A 45 10.32 5.33 -9.43
N ALA A 46 9.25 6.07 -9.70
CA ALA A 46 8.23 6.40 -8.71
C ALA A 46 7.53 5.15 -8.19
N LYS A 47 7.21 4.21 -9.08
CA LYS A 47 6.59 2.94 -8.71
C LYS A 47 7.48 2.16 -7.74
N ASP A 48 8.76 2.03 -8.07
CA ASP A 48 9.71 1.31 -7.21
C ASP A 48 9.89 2.01 -5.86
N ALA A 49 9.98 3.34 -5.86
CA ALA A 49 10.13 4.12 -4.64
C ALA A 49 8.91 3.98 -3.72
N LEU A 50 7.71 3.97 -4.29
CA LEU A 50 6.48 3.82 -3.52
C LEU A 50 6.42 2.44 -2.84
N LEU A 51 6.69 1.37 -3.59
CA LEU A 51 6.67 0.01 -3.05
C LEU A 51 7.77 -0.20 -2.00
N THR A 52 8.94 0.37 -2.21
CA THR A 52 10.03 0.34 -1.24
C THR A 52 9.65 1.07 0.05
N ALA A 53 9.02 2.24 -0.06
CA ALA A 53 8.53 2.96 1.11
C ALA A 53 7.51 2.14 1.89
N PHE A 54 6.60 1.45 1.20
CA PHE A 54 5.63 0.58 1.87
C PHE A 54 6.31 -0.52 2.68
N ASP A 55 7.39 -1.12 2.17
CA ASP A 55 8.14 -2.14 2.92
C ASP A 55 8.57 -1.61 4.30
N PHE A 56 9.04 -0.37 4.36
CA PHE A 56 9.44 0.25 5.63
C PHE A 56 8.24 0.44 6.57
N TYR A 57 7.09 0.86 6.05
CA TYR A 57 5.87 0.98 6.86
C TYR A 57 5.46 -0.36 7.46
N PHE A 58 5.56 -1.44 6.69
CA PHE A 58 5.27 -2.79 7.20
C PHE A 58 6.26 -3.22 8.27
N GLU A 59 7.56 -2.96 8.08
CA GLU A 59 8.61 -3.29 9.06
C GLU A 59 8.43 -2.51 10.36
N ASP A 60 8.08 -1.24 10.26
CA ASP A 60 7.95 -0.34 11.39
C ASP A 60 6.58 -0.39 12.05
N ASN A 61 5.65 -1.16 11.52
CA ASN A 61 4.26 -1.24 11.99
C ASN A 61 3.61 0.15 12.06
N GLU A 62 3.76 0.93 11.00
CA GLU A 62 3.18 2.26 10.87
C GLU A 62 1.98 2.24 9.92
N LEU A 63 0.96 3.03 10.28
CA LEU A 63 -0.19 3.22 9.41
C LEU A 63 0.24 3.84 8.09
N ILE A 64 -0.19 3.24 6.99
CA ILE A 64 0.11 3.74 5.65
C ILE A 64 -0.96 4.76 5.26
N PRO A 65 -0.57 6.02 4.97
CA PRO A 65 -1.53 7.00 4.48
C PRO A 65 -2.21 6.54 3.20
N LEU A 66 -3.52 6.64 3.14
CA LEU A 66 -4.28 6.33 1.93
C LEU A 66 -4.13 7.47 0.92
N PRO A 67 -4.29 7.18 -0.38
CA PRO A 67 -4.03 8.20 -1.39
C PRO A 67 -5.01 9.36 -1.32
N SER A 68 -4.47 10.58 -1.49
CA SER A 68 -5.27 11.79 -1.67
C SER A 68 -6.04 11.73 -2.99
N PRO A 69 -7.14 12.49 -3.13
CA PRO A 69 -7.86 12.57 -4.39
C PRO A 69 -6.98 13.09 -5.52
N LEU A 70 -7.15 12.51 -6.71
CA LEU A 70 -6.45 12.97 -7.91
C LEU A 70 -7.14 14.20 -8.48
N ASN A 71 -6.34 15.19 -8.87
CA ASN A 71 -6.79 16.32 -9.66
C ASN A 71 -6.67 15.98 -11.15
N LYS A 72 -7.37 16.73 -11.99
CA LYS A 72 -7.28 16.57 -13.44
C LYS A 72 -5.82 16.80 -13.89
N ASN A 73 -5.30 15.90 -14.70
CA ASN A 73 -3.93 15.92 -15.23
C ASN A 73 -2.83 15.53 -14.21
N ASP A 74 -3.19 15.09 -13.02
CA ASP A 74 -2.19 14.57 -12.10
C ASP A 74 -1.57 13.28 -12.63
N HIS A 75 -0.26 13.16 -12.47
CA HIS A 75 0.40 11.86 -12.59
C HIS A 75 0.07 11.04 -11.34
N PHE A 76 -0.04 9.75 -11.50
CA PHE A 76 -0.31 8.86 -10.37
C PHE A 76 0.34 7.50 -10.56
N ILE A 77 0.54 6.81 -9.44
CA ILE A 77 0.97 5.42 -9.44
C ILE A 77 -0.18 4.57 -8.92
N GLU A 78 -0.61 3.62 -9.72
CA GLU A 78 -1.62 2.66 -9.31
C GLU A 78 -0.96 1.50 -8.57
N VAL A 79 -1.41 1.27 -7.34
CA VAL A 79 -0.88 0.18 -6.51
C VAL A 79 -1.51 -1.13 -6.97
N PRO A 80 -0.71 -2.19 -7.21
CA PRO A 80 -1.28 -3.50 -7.55
C PRO A 80 -2.25 -3.98 -6.48
N LEU A 81 -3.33 -4.65 -6.88
CA LEU A 81 -4.36 -5.11 -5.95
C LEU A 81 -3.79 -6.02 -4.85
N SER A 82 -2.81 -6.84 -5.18
CA SER A 82 -2.16 -7.71 -4.19
C SER A 82 -1.46 -6.91 -3.09
N VAL A 83 -0.86 -5.78 -3.44
CA VAL A 83 -0.21 -4.87 -2.47
C VAL A 83 -1.28 -4.07 -1.75
N ALA A 84 -2.25 -3.50 -2.47
CA ALA A 84 -3.31 -2.70 -1.88
C ALA A 84 -4.09 -3.46 -0.80
N SER A 85 -4.40 -4.72 -1.06
CA SER A 85 -5.11 -5.56 -0.08
C SER A 85 -4.32 -5.73 1.21
N LYS A 86 -3.00 -5.90 1.11
CA LYS A 86 -2.13 -6.02 2.28
C LYS A 86 -1.94 -4.69 3.01
N VAL A 87 -1.92 -3.57 2.30
CA VAL A 87 -1.88 -2.23 2.90
C VAL A 87 -3.13 -2.01 3.75
N LEU A 88 -4.30 -2.31 3.20
CA LEU A 88 -5.56 -2.19 3.95
C LEU A 88 -5.58 -3.12 5.17
N LEU A 89 -5.07 -4.33 5.00
CA LEU A 89 -4.99 -5.31 6.09
C LEU A 89 -4.06 -4.82 7.21
N LEU A 90 -2.89 -4.29 6.86
CA LEU A 90 -1.96 -3.73 7.84
C LEU A 90 -2.63 -2.62 8.65
N ASN A 91 -3.26 -1.67 7.97
CA ASN A 91 -3.94 -0.57 8.65
C ASN A 91 -5.04 -1.07 9.59
N ALA A 92 -5.84 -2.03 9.15
CA ALA A 92 -6.89 -2.63 9.99
C ALA A 92 -6.29 -3.35 11.20
N PHE A 93 -5.19 -4.06 10.99
CA PHE A 93 -4.48 -4.76 12.07
C PHE A 93 -3.94 -3.77 13.13
N LEU A 94 -3.27 -2.71 12.68
CA LEU A 94 -2.71 -1.71 13.58
C LEU A 94 -3.80 -0.98 14.37
N GLN A 95 -4.95 -0.72 13.75
CA GLN A 95 -6.09 -0.07 14.40
C GLN A 95 -6.81 -0.99 15.39
N SER A 96 -6.68 -2.30 15.25
CA SER A 96 -7.32 -3.28 16.14
C SER A 96 -6.64 -3.42 17.49
N ASP A 97 -5.38 -2.99 17.57
CA ASP A 97 -4.56 -3.06 18.79
C ASP A 97 -4.39 -4.48 19.34
N ILE A 98 -4.36 -5.48 18.45
CA ILE A 98 -4.06 -6.87 18.81
C ILE A 98 -2.69 -7.26 18.31
N THR A 99 -2.14 -8.34 18.88
CA THR A 99 -0.85 -8.89 18.45
C THR A 99 -1.02 -9.82 17.26
N GLN A 100 0.08 -10.08 16.55
CA GLN A 100 0.09 -11.09 15.49
C GLN A 100 -0.26 -12.47 16.04
N GLN A 101 0.17 -12.79 17.25
CA GLN A 101 -0.16 -14.05 17.90
C GLN A 101 -1.67 -14.17 18.12
N GLU A 102 -2.33 -13.12 18.57
CA GLU A 102 -3.78 -13.11 18.75
C GLU A 102 -4.51 -13.25 17.40
N LEU A 103 -4.04 -12.59 16.36
CA LEU A 103 -4.61 -12.74 15.03
C LEU A 103 -4.47 -14.19 14.56
N ALA A 104 -3.30 -14.81 14.72
CA ALA A 104 -3.06 -16.20 14.39
C ALA A 104 -4.05 -17.13 15.12
N ARG A 105 -4.27 -16.89 16.41
CA ARG A 105 -5.23 -17.64 17.22
C ARG A 105 -6.65 -17.52 16.65
N ARG A 106 -7.07 -16.30 16.30
CA ARG A 106 -8.42 -16.04 15.79
C ARG A 106 -8.71 -16.75 14.48
N ILE A 107 -7.72 -16.83 13.59
CA ILE A 107 -7.89 -17.47 12.28
C ILE A 107 -7.49 -18.96 12.28
N GLY A 108 -6.97 -19.46 13.41
CA GLY A 108 -6.57 -20.85 13.53
C GLY A 108 -5.40 -21.23 12.63
N LYS A 109 -4.44 -20.33 12.43
CA LYS A 109 -3.26 -20.54 11.59
C LYS A 109 -1.97 -20.31 12.38
N PRO A 110 -0.85 -20.93 11.97
CA PRO A 110 0.44 -20.67 12.58
C PRO A 110 0.85 -19.22 12.41
N ARG A 111 1.66 -18.69 13.35
CA ARG A 111 2.16 -17.32 13.28
C ARG A 111 2.93 -17.06 11.99
N GLN A 112 3.59 -18.06 11.42
CA GLN A 112 4.29 -17.95 10.16
C GLN A 112 3.37 -17.49 9.02
N GLU A 113 2.10 -17.94 9.02
CA GLU A 113 1.11 -17.50 8.04
C GLU A 113 0.79 -16.00 8.21
N ILE A 114 0.77 -15.51 9.46
CA ILE A 114 0.55 -14.09 9.73
C ILE A 114 1.74 -13.26 9.22
N THR A 115 2.96 -13.74 9.45
CA THR A 115 4.16 -13.07 8.94
C THR A 115 4.10 -12.89 7.41
N ARG A 116 3.62 -13.91 6.71
CA ARG A 116 3.45 -13.87 5.25
C ARG A 116 2.40 -12.86 4.80
N LEU A 117 1.32 -12.72 5.56
CA LEU A 117 0.27 -11.72 5.27
C LEU A 117 0.81 -10.29 5.27
N PHE A 118 1.81 -10.02 6.10
CA PHE A 118 2.41 -8.70 6.24
C PHE A 118 3.76 -8.57 5.53
N ASP A 119 4.03 -9.47 4.59
CA ASP A 119 5.21 -9.44 3.72
C ASP A 119 4.75 -9.16 2.29
N LEU A 120 5.09 -7.98 1.75
CA LEU A 120 4.69 -7.58 0.40
C LEU A 120 5.37 -8.41 -0.69
N HIS A 121 6.47 -9.10 -0.37
CA HIS A 121 7.20 -9.94 -1.31
C HIS A 121 6.69 -11.38 -1.33
N HIS A 122 5.74 -11.71 -0.47
CA HIS A 122 5.11 -13.02 -0.47
C HIS A 122 3.78 -12.98 -1.22
N ALA A 123 3.63 -13.85 -2.24
CA ALA A 123 2.36 -13.99 -2.95
C ALA A 123 1.34 -14.70 -2.04
N THR A 124 0.32 -13.98 -1.64
CA THR A 124 -0.71 -14.48 -0.74
C THR A 124 -2.05 -14.57 -1.48
N LYS A 125 -2.76 -15.66 -1.28
CA LYS A 125 -4.11 -15.79 -1.84
C LYS A 125 -5.03 -14.74 -1.22
N ILE A 126 -5.88 -14.13 -2.04
CA ILE A 126 -6.82 -13.10 -1.59
C ILE A 126 -7.76 -13.64 -0.50
N ASP A 127 -8.08 -14.93 -0.55
CA ASP A 127 -8.93 -15.55 0.46
C ASP A 127 -8.28 -15.54 1.85
N ALA A 128 -6.95 -15.68 1.92
CA ALA A 128 -6.23 -15.60 3.18
C ALA A 128 -6.26 -14.17 3.75
N VAL A 129 -6.15 -13.16 2.89
CA VAL A 129 -6.27 -11.75 3.29
C VAL A 129 -7.69 -11.48 3.82
N GLN A 130 -8.70 -11.99 3.14
CA GLN A 130 -10.10 -11.83 3.57
C GLN A 130 -10.36 -12.50 4.92
N LEU A 131 -9.82 -13.69 5.13
CA LEU A 131 -9.95 -14.41 6.41
C LEU A 131 -9.39 -13.57 7.57
N ALA A 132 -8.20 -12.99 7.37
CA ALA A 132 -7.58 -12.14 8.37
C ALA A 132 -8.40 -10.85 8.59
N ALA A 133 -8.91 -10.24 7.52
CA ALA A 133 -9.74 -9.05 7.62
C ALA A 133 -10.99 -9.30 8.46
N LYS A 134 -11.66 -10.42 8.23
CA LYS A 134 -12.86 -10.82 9.01
C LYS A 134 -12.52 -11.01 10.49
N ALA A 135 -11.38 -11.59 10.79
CA ALA A 135 -10.92 -11.75 12.18
C ALA A 135 -10.66 -10.41 12.87
N LEU A 136 -10.42 -9.35 12.09
CA LEU A 136 -10.26 -7.98 12.58
C LEU A 136 -11.57 -7.20 12.58
N GLY A 137 -12.70 -7.84 12.30
CA GLY A 137 -14.00 -7.19 12.24
C GLY A 137 -14.22 -6.35 10.99
N LYS A 138 -13.45 -6.60 9.94
CA LYS A 138 -13.54 -5.88 8.67
C LYS A 138 -13.96 -6.83 7.56
N GLU A 139 -14.41 -6.26 6.47
CA GLU A 139 -14.80 -7.02 5.30
C GLU A 139 -14.08 -6.48 4.07
N LEU A 140 -13.35 -7.36 3.40
CA LEU A 140 -12.71 -7.04 2.13
C LEU A 140 -13.68 -7.45 1.02
N SER A 141 -14.09 -6.49 0.20
CA SER A 141 -14.99 -6.74 -0.91
C SER A 141 -14.38 -6.24 -2.22
N LEU A 142 -14.79 -6.85 -3.32
CA LEU A 142 -14.37 -6.46 -4.66
C LEU A 142 -15.59 -5.97 -5.43
N VAL A 143 -15.40 -4.88 -6.16
CA VAL A 143 -16.41 -4.32 -7.05
C VAL A 143 -15.81 -4.16 -8.42
N MET A 144 -16.50 -4.68 -9.43
CA MET A 144 -16.10 -4.48 -10.81
C MET A 144 -16.84 -3.25 -11.35
N VAL A 145 -16.10 -2.26 -11.76
CA VAL A 145 -16.64 -0.99 -12.25
C VAL A 145 -16.50 -0.85 -13.76
#